data_ed6c328d859b844711a53b66eb268d04
#
_entry.id   ed6c328d859b844711a53b66eb268d04
#
_cell.length_a   1.000
_cell.length_b   1.000
_cell.length_c   1.000
_cell.angle_alpha   90.00
_cell.angle_beta   90.00
_cell.angle_gamma   90.00
#
_symmetry.space_group_name_H-M   'P 1'
#
loop_
_entity.id
_entity.type
_entity.pdbx_description
1 polymer ?
#
loop_
_entity_poly.entity_id
_entity_poly.type
_entity_poly.pdbx_seq_one_letter_code
_entity_poly.pdbx_strand_id
1 'polypeptide(L)'
;MKSLRALIIDDSSVMRKIVERSLRQAGLDLSEVKEAGNGAEALALLANTTVDLILCDINMPVMDGLEFVKRLKGIANAKGVPVIMITTEGGETHVVQALSAGACRYIRKPFTADQIKEHILPLVEGLK
;
A
#
# COMPACT_ATOMS: atom_id res chain seq x y z
N MET A 1 -0.66 -17.74 -10.40
CA MET A 1 -1.04 -16.45 -9.76
C MET A 1 -1.22 -15.38 -10.82
N LYS A 2 -2.25 -14.56 -10.67
CA LYS A 2 -2.48 -13.45 -11.59
C LYS A 2 -1.41 -12.39 -11.44
N SER A 3 -0.99 -11.81 -12.56
CA SER A 3 -0.07 -10.68 -12.56
C SER A 3 -0.78 -9.45 -11.97
N LEU A 4 -0.10 -8.72 -11.10
CA LEU A 4 -0.69 -7.63 -10.33
C LEU A 4 -0.08 -6.27 -10.67
N ARG A 5 -0.91 -5.24 -10.56
CA ARG A 5 -0.48 -3.84 -10.65
C ARG A 5 -0.47 -3.28 -9.24
N ALA A 6 0.67 -2.80 -8.78
CA ALA A 6 0.84 -2.28 -7.43
C ALA A 6 1.09 -0.78 -7.46
N LEU A 7 0.59 -0.09 -6.43
CA LEU A 7 0.91 1.31 -6.18
C LEU A 7 1.63 1.39 -4.84
N ILE A 8 2.84 1.96 -4.85
CA ILE A 8 3.65 2.11 -3.65
C ILE A 8 3.75 3.59 -3.33
N ILE A 9 3.30 3.97 -2.14
CA ILE A 9 3.24 5.36 -1.69
C ILE A 9 4.17 5.56 -0.50
N ASP A 10 5.23 6.34 -0.68
CA ASP A 10 6.22 6.63 0.35
C ASP A 10 6.99 7.86 -0.12
N ASP A 11 7.33 8.77 0.79
CA ASP A 11 8.06 9.97 0.44
C ASP A 11 9.53 9.69 0.11
N SER A 12 10.04 8.51 0.43
CA SER A 12 11.40 8.10 0.10
C SER A 12 11.43 7.22 -1.15
N SER A 13 12.10 7.69 -2.20
CA SER A 13 12.23 6.91 -3.42
C SER A 13 13.03 5.62 -3.18
N VAL A 14 14.00 5.67 -2.27
CA VAL A 14 14.79 4.49 -1.89
C VAL A 14 13.87 3.46 -1.24
N MET A 15 13.00 3.92 -0.35
CA MET A 15 12.08 3.02 0.35
C MET A 15 11.09 2.39 -0.62
N ARG A 16 10.61 3.14 -1.62
CA ARG A 16 9.71 2.58 -2.63
C ARG A 16 10.38 1.42 -3.38
N LYS A 17 11.67 1.54 -3.70
CA LYS A 17 12.41 0.47 -4.37
C LYS A 17 12.62 -0.74 -3.47
N ILE A 18 12.85 -0.51 -2.19
CA ILE A 18 12.99 -1.60 -1.21
C ILE A 18 11.67 -2.37 -1.10
N VAL A 19 10.54 -1.67 -1.02
CA VAL A 19 9.22 -2.29 -0.94
C VAL A 19 8.96 -3.13 -2.21
N GLU A 20 9.22 -2.57 -3.37
CA GLU A 20 9.03 -3.29 -4.63
C GLU A 20 9.84 -4.58 -4.66
N ARG A 21 11.12 -4.49 -4.29
CA ARG A 21 12.01 -5.66 -4.25
C ARG A 21 11.47 -6.73 -3.31
N SER A 22 11.02 -6.30 -2.13
CA SER A 22 10.49 -7.23 -1.14
C SER A 22 9.23 -7.94 -1.62
N LEU A 23 8.37 -7.23 -2.33
CA LEU A 23 7.17 -7.83 -2.91
C LEU A 23 7.53 -8.92 -3.93
N ARG A 24 8.50 -8.64 -4.79
CA ARG A 24 8.95 -9.61 -5.79
C ARG A 24 9.63 -10.81 -5.14
N GLN A 25 10.42 -10.58 -4.10
CA GLN A 25 11.06 -11.66 -3.34
C GLN A 25 10.05 -12.54 -2.63
N ALA A 26 8.92 -11.96 -2.23
CA ALA A 26 7.85 -12.70 -1.58
C ALA A 26 7.04 -13.55 -2.57
N GLY A 27 7.33 -13.45 -3.86
CA GLY A 27 6.67 -14.28 -4.87
C GLY A 27 5.51 -13.63 -5.59
N LEU A 28 5.28 -12.33 -5.37
CA LEU A 28 4.22 -11.65 -6.11
C LEU A 28 4.68 -11.36 -7.54
N ASP A 29 3.80 -11.64 -8.49
CA ASP A 29 4.04 -11.35 -9.90
C ASP A 29 3.49 -9.95 -10.19
N LEU A 30 4.40 -8.97 -10.28
CA LEU A 30 4.04 -7.59 -10.52
C LEU A 30 4.25 -7.23 -11.99
N SER A 31 3.15 -6.98 -12.70
CA SER A 31 3.21 -6.57 -14.09
C SER A 31 3.52 -5.08 -14.21
N GLU A 32 3.13 -4.30 -13.21
CA GLU A 32 3.34 -2.85 -13.20
C GLU A 32 3.45 -2.37 -11.77
N VAL A 33 4.40 -1.46 -11.53
CA VAL A 33 4.56 -0.82 -10.23
C VAL A 33 4.52 0.68 -10.45
N LYS A 34 3.54 1.34 -9.86
CA LYS A 34 3.44 2.79 -9.86
C LYS A 34 3.89 3.32 -8.52
N GLU A 35 4.41 4.54 -8.50
CA GLU A 35 4.97 5.15 -7.30
C GLU A 35 4.38 6.53 -7.09
N ALA A 36 4.18 6.89 -5.83
CA ALA A 36 3.75 8.23 -5.43
C ALA A 36 4.52 8.65 -4.19
N GLY A 37 4.84 9.92 -4.09
CA GLY A 37 5.61 10.48 -2.97
C GLY A 37 4.77 10.91 -1.79
N ASN A 38 3.45 10.98 -1.95
CA ASN A 38 2.53 11.34 -0.87
C ASN A 38 1.10 10.96 -1.26
N GLY A 39 0.18 11.14 -0.33
CA GLY A 39 -1.22 10.77 -0.55
C GLY A 39 -1.90 11.57 -1.65
N ALA A 40 -1.56 12.84 -1.80
CA ALA A 40 -2.17 13.70 -2.82
C ALA A 40 -1.79 13.22 -4.24
N GLU A 41 -0.50 12.90 -4.44
CA GLU A 41 -0.04 12.34 -5.72
C GLU A 41 -0.72 11.01 -6.03
N ALA A 42 -0.87 10.18 -5.00
CA ALA A 42 -1.51 8.88 -5.15
C ALA A 42 -2.97 9.01 -5.57
N LEU A 43 -3.71 9.92 -4.96
CA LEU A 43 -5.11 10.16 -5.32
C LEU A 43 -5.24 10.67 -6.74
N ALA A 44 -4.36 11.58 -7.15
CA ALA A 44 -4.36 12.10 -8.52
C ALA A 44 -4.11 10.98 -9.54
N LEU A 45 -3.19 10.09 -9.21
CA LEU A 45 -2.87 8.95 -10.07
C LEU A 45 -4.07 7.99 -10.17
N LEU A 46 -4.70 7.70 -9.05
CA LEU A 46 -5.83 6.77 -9.01
C LEU A 46 -7.10 7.32 -9.67
N ALA A 47 -7.18 8.63 -9.87
CA ALA A 47 -8.31 9.22 -10.59
C ALA A 47 -8.37 8.71 -12.04
N ASN A 48 -7.23 8.32 -12.62
CA ASN A 48 -7.13 7.91 -14.01
C ASN A 48 -6.53 6.52 -14.23
N THR A 49 -6.24 5.78 -13.14
CA THR A 49 -5.53 4.52 -13.23
C THR A 49 -6.10 3.55 -12.22
N THR A 50 -6.19 2.28 -12.60
CA THR A 50 -6.60 1.21 -11.67
C THR A 50 -5.39 0.41 -11.25
N VAL A 51 -5.41 -0.08 -10.01
CA VAL A 51 -4.36 -0.95 -9.47
C VAL A 51 -5.04 -2.08 -8.70
N ASP A 52 -4.27 -3.11 -8.40
CA ASP A 52 -4.78 -4.29 -7.70
C ASP A 52 -4.37 -4.31 -6.23
N LEU A 53 -3.38 -3.52 -5.85
CA LEU A 53 -2.81 -3.53 -4.52
C LEU A 53 -2.17 -2.17 -4.23
N ILE A 54 -2.39 -1.65 -3.03
CA ILE A 54 -1.79 -0.38 -2.58
C ILE A 54 -0.99 -0.62 -1.30
N LEU A 55 0.25 -0.14 -1.30
CA LEU A 55 1.10 -0.13 -0.10
C LEU A 55 1.42 1.32 0.21
N CYS A 56 1.13 1.76 1.43
CA CYS A 56 1.18 3.17 1.80
C CYS A 56 1.88 3.38 3.14
N ASP A 57 2.87 4.27 3.16
CA ASP A 57 3.47 4.73 4.40
C ASP A 57 2.46 5.62 5.14
N ILE A 58 2.56 5.68 6.46
CA ILE A 58 1.70 6.54 7.26
C ILE A 58 2.24 7.97 7.28
N ASN A 59 3.53 8.14 7.54
CA ASN A 59 4.14 9.47 7.72
C ASN A 59 4.70 10.01 6.41
N MET A 60 3.96 10.96 5.81
CA MET A 60 4.36 11.59 4.55
C MET A 60 3.99 13.07 4.59
N PRO A 61 4.73 13.92 3.86
CA PRO A 61 4.37 15.34 3.76
C PRO A 61 3.13 15.52 2.88
N VAL A 62 2.55 16.70 2.91
CA VAL A 62 1.39 17.12 2.13
C VAL A 62 0.11 16.39 2.53
N MET A 63 0.08 15.07 2.38
CA MET A 63 -1.05 14.23 2.82
C MET A 63 -0.50 12.91 3.33
N ASP A 64 -0.70 12.62 4.61
CA ASP A 64 -0.23 11.39 5.22
C ASP A 64 -1.09 10.17 4.84
N GLY A 65 -0.64 9.00 5.26
CA GLY A 65 -1.31 7.76 4.90
C GLY A 65 -2.71 7.62 5.49
N LEU A 66 -2.94 8.15 6.68
CA LEU A 66 -4.27 8.08 7.30
C LEU A 66 -5.29 8.90 6.51
N GLU A 67 -4.92 10.12 6.15
CA GLU A 67 -5.79 10.98 5.35
C GLU A 67 -6.01 10.38 3.96
N PHE A 68 -4.96 9.83 3.37
CA PHE A 68 -5.06 9.14 2.08
C PHE A 68 -6.12 8.04 2.11
N VAL A 69 -6.06 7.16 3.12
CA VAL A 69 -7.01 6.04 3.24
C VAL A 69 -8.44 6.56 3.38
N LYS A 70 -8.64 7.61 4.17
CA LYS A 70 -9.96 8.22 4.34
C LYS A 70 -10.51 8.74 3.02
N ARG A 71 -9.67 9.42 2.24
CA ARG A 71 -10.09 10.00 0.96
C ARG A 71 -10.24 8.97 -0.15
N LEU A 72 -9.55 7.84 -0.01
CA LEU A 72 -9.60 6.76 -0.99
C LEU A 72 -11.02 6.22 -1.17
N LYS A 73 -11.84 6.30 -0.14
CA LYS A 73 -13.22 5.83 -0.20
C LYS A 73 -14.04 6.54 -1.28
N GLY A 74 -13.65 7.76 -1.64
CA GLY A 74 -14.32 8.52 -2.69
C GLY A 74 -13.81 8.25 -4.10
N ILE A 75 -12.81 7.39 -4.25
CA ILE A 75 -12.19 7.10 -5.55
C ILE A 75 -12.77 5.81 -6.11
N ALA A 76 -13.55 5.92 -7.17
CA ALA A 76 -14.22 4.77 -7.79
C ALA A 76 -13.24 3.69 -8.25
N ASN A 77 -12.10 4.10 -8.83
CA ASN A 77 -11.09 3.17 -9.33
C ASN A 77 -10.40 2.36 -8.24
N ALA A 78 -10.52 2.79 -6.99
CA ALA A 78 -9.88 2.12 -5.87
C ALA A 78 -10.85 1.29 -5.04
N LYS A 79 -12.10 1.21 -5.45
CA LYS A 79 -13.11 0.47 -4.70
C LYS A 79 -12.75 -1.02 -4.66
N GLY A 80 -12.66 -1.57 -3.45
CA GLY A 80 -12.34 -2.97 -3.26
C GLY A 80 -10.86 -3.30 -3.35
N VAL A 81 -9.99 -2.31 -3.61
CA VAL A 81 -8.55 -2.54 -3.68
C VAL A 81 -7.98 -2.63 -2.27
N PRO A 82 -7.26 -3.70 -1.92
CA PRO A 82 -6.66 -3.81 -0.58
C PRO A 82 -5.55 -2.78 -0.39
N VAL A 83 -5.53 -2.17 0.79
CA VAL A 83 -4.53 -1.18 1.19
C VAL A 83 -3.75 -1.73 2.38
N ILE A 84 -2.44 -1.83 2.23
CA ILE A 84 -1.55 -2.28 3.30
C ILE A 84 -0.73 -1.08 3.76
N MET A 85 -0.83 -0.75 5.05
CA MET A 85 -0.03 0.34 5.63
C MET A 85 1.34 -0.19 6.01
N ILE A 86 2.38 0.57 5.67
CA ILE A 86 3.75 0.24 6.03
C ILE A 86 4.26 1.36 6.92
N THR A 87 4.71 1.04 8.11
CA THR A 87 5.05 2.07 9.10
C THR A 87 6.23 1.68 9.98
N THR A 88 7.01 2.68 10.40
CA THR A 88 8.01 2.53 11.45
C THR A 88 7.39 2.84 12.81
N GLU A 89 6.22 3.49 12.80
CA GLU A 89 5.50 3.87 14.01
C GLU A 89 4.87 2.63 14.62
N GLY A 90 5.33 2.23 15.79
CA GLY A 90 4.80 1.06 16.47
C GLY A 90 3.58 1.36 17.32
N GLY A 91 3.02 2.56 17.22
CA GLY A 91 1.90 2.96 18.04
C GLY A 91 0.60 2.30 17.65
N GLU A 92 -0.03 1.64 18.61
CA GLU A 92 -1.31 0.99 18.38
C GLU A 92 -2.38 1.96 17.88
N THR A 93 -2.31 3.22 18.32
CA THR A 93 -3.27 4.24 17.92
C THR A 93 -3.26 4.44 16.40
N HIS A 94 -2.08 4.54 15.79
CA HIS A 94 -1.97 4.72 14.35
C HIS A 94 -2.49 3.50 13.58
N VAL A 95 -2.22 2.31 14.08
CA VAL A 95 -2.69 1.07 13.48
C VAL A 95 -4.22 1.00 13.53
N VAL A 96 -4.79 1.28 14.70
CA VAL A 96 -6.25 1.26 14.87
C VAL A 96 -6.90 2.29 13.95
N GLN A 97 -6.34 3.50 13.88
CA GLN A 97 -6.87 4.55 13.00
C GLN A 97 -6.82 4.13 11.53
N ALA A 98 -5.73 3.52 11.10
CA ALA A 98 -5.59 3.08 9.71
C ALA A 98 -6.61 2.00 9.36
N LEU A 99 -6.77 1.01 10.24
CA LEU A 99 -7.73 -0.07 10.02
C LEU A 99 -9.17 0.45 10.05
N SER A 100 -9.48 1.35 10.98
CA SER A 100 -10.80 1.98 11.06
C SER A 100 -11.11 2.83 9.84
N ALA A 101 -10.08 3.41 9.21
CA ALA A 101 -10.26 4.23 8.02
C ALA A 101 -10.42 3.40 6.75
N GLY A 102 -10.15 2.09 6.80
CA GLY A 102 -10.37 1.21 5.66
C GLY A 102 -9.17 0.41 5.18
N ALA A 103 -8.00 0.55 5.83
CA ALA A 103 -6.84 -0.27 5.48
C ALA A 103 -7.11 -1.73 5.85
N CYS A 104 -6.62 -2.65 5.03
CA CYS A 104 -6.83 -4.08 5.25
C CYS A 104 -5.83 -4.66 6.23
N ARG A 105 -4.58 -4.20 6.17
CA ARG A 105 -3.49 -4.74 6.97
C ARG A 105 -2.45 -3.66 7.23
N TYR A 106 -1.52 -3.94 8.13
CA TYR A 106 -0.33 -3.12 8.31
C TYR A 106 0.90 -4.00 8.51
N ILE A 107 2.07 -3.47 8.15
CA ILE A 107 3.36 -4.14 8.31
C ILE A 107 4.33 -3.11 8.87
N ARG A 108 5.11 -3.48 9.87
CA ARG A 108 6.11 -2.59 10.46
C ARG A 108 7.45 -2.69 9.74
N LYS A 109 8.11 -1.58 9.56
CA LYS A 109 9.50 -1.54 9.10
C LYS A 109 10.43 -1.72 10.31
N PRO A 110 11.53 -2.43 10.17
CA PRO A 110 11.94 -3.21 9.01
C PRO A 110 11.12 -4.49 8.88
N PHE A 111 10.91 -4.95 7.67
CA PHE A 111 10.13 -6.15 7.40
C PHE A 111 10.94 -7.12 6.54
N THR A 112 10.56 -8.41 6.55
CA THR A 112 11.18 -9.44 5.74
C THR A 112 10.24 -9.82 4.60
N ALA A 113 10.79 -10.51 3.58
CA ALA A 113 9.96 -11.03 2.49
C ALA A 113 8.93 -12.03 3.04
N ASP A 114 9.28 -12.79 4.08
CA ASP A 114 8.36 -13.74 4.71
C ASP A 114 7.16 -13.04 5.33
N GLN A 115 7.38 -11.89 5.98
CA GLN A 115 6.29 -11.12 6.56
C GLN A 115 5.35 -10.56 5.48
N ILE A 116 5.91 -10.10 4.37
CA ILE A 116 5.13 -9.65 3.23
C ILE A 116 4.30 -10.80 2.67
N LYS A 117 4.92 -11.95 2.49
CA LYS A 117 4.26 -13.15 2.00
C LYS A 117 3.08 -13.52 2.89
N GLU A 118 3.30 -13.54 4.21
CA GLU A 118 2.28 -13.92 5.17
C GLU A 118 1.09 -12.96 5.18
N HIS A 119 1.35 -11.65 5.09
CA HIS A 119 0.29 -10.63 5.19
C HIS A 119 -0.36 -10.28 3.87
N ILE A 120 0.35 -10.38 2.77
CA ILE A 120 -0.14 -9.89 1.47
C ILE A 120 -0.65 -10.99 0.56
N LEU A 121 0.00 -12.14 0.50
CA LEU A 121 -0.44 -13.22 -0.39
C LEU A 121 -1.90 -13.62 -0.20
N PRO A 122 -2.39 -13.78 1.06
CA PRO A 122 -3.80 -14.13 1.23
C PRO A 122 -4.76 -13.10 0.64
N LEU A 123 -4.38 -11.82 0.67
CA LEU A 123 -5.21 -10.74 0.12
C LEU A 123 -5.27 -10.79 -1.41
N VAL A 124 -4.11 -10.99 -2.05
CA VAL A 124 -4.05 -10.98 -3.52
C VAL A 124 -4.58 -12.28 -4.13
N GLU A 125 -4.47 -13.38 -3.43
CA GLU A 125 -5.06 -14.65 -3.88
C GLU A 125 -6.58 -14.55 -3.98
N GLY A 126 -7.20 -13.75 -3.13
CA GLY A 126 -8.62 -13.51 -3.17
C GLY A 126 -9.08 -12.66 -4.35
N LEU A 127 -8.14 -12.07 -5.11
CA LEU A 127 -8.45 -11.22 -6.25
C LEU A 127 -8.61 -11.98 -7.56
N LYS A 128 -8.45 -13.27 -7.54
CA LYS A 128 -8.58 -14.11 -8.73
C LYS A 128 -10.02 -14.17 -9.23
#